data_a7cf42e3286298f4229c9c6cd92e29a0
#
_entry.id   a7cf42e3286298f4229c9c6cd92e29a0
#
_cell.length_a   1.000
_cell.length_b   1.000
_cell.length_c   1.000
_cell.angle_alpha   90.00
_cell.angle_beta   90.00
_cell.angle_gamma   90.00
#
_symmetry.space_group_name_H-M   'P 1'
#
loop_
_entity.id
_entity.type
_entity.pdbx_description
1 polymer ?
#
loop_
_entity_poly.entity_id
_entity_poly.type
_entity_poly.pdbx_seq_one_letter_code
_entity_poly.pdbx_strand_id
1 'polypeptide(L)'
;MGTTSREAVINAFDAFDAGVVVKPSERVEVLFEELAELTGQRNAIDGRMVEIVAEIDRDGLCGLTGARSVPALVAWKTGCSPANAHTIATIASRLEEFPRCVQGMREGRLSADQVGVIAARAGEGSDEHYAQLAAVATVNQLRTAVKL
;
A
#
# COMPACT_ATOMS: atom_id res chain seq x y z
N MET A 1 2.59 -11.08 24.95
CA MET A 1 2.53 -10.16 23.80
C MET A 1 2.62 -8.73 24.31
N GLY A 2 3.39 -7.90 23.66
CA GLY A 2 3.52 -6.49 24.01
C GLY A 2 2.25 -5.70 23.68
N THR A 3 2.18 -4.48 24.23
CA THR A 3 1.12 -3.51 23.91
C THR A 3 1.20 -3.11 22.44
N THR A 4 0.07 -3.10 21.73
CA THR A 4 0.00 -2.63 20.35
C THR A 4 0.10 -1.10 20.30
N SER A 5 0.46 -0.53 19.14
CA SER A 5 0.46 0.93 18.94
C SER A 5 -0.91 1.56 19.23
N ARG A 6 -1.98 0.85 18.92
CA ARG A 6 -3.35 1.30 19.18
C ARG A 6 -3.64 1.39 20.68
N GLU A 7 -3.21 0.41 21.45
CA GLU A 7 -3.37 0.42 22.92
C GLU A 7 -2.56 1.55 23.54
N ALA A 8 -1.34 1.81 23.03
CA ALA A 8 -0.53 2.91 23.48
C ALA A 8 -1.20 4.28 23.23
N VAL A 9 -1.89 4.46 22.09
CA VAL A 9 -2.67 5.67 21.78
C VAL A 9 -3.82 5.83 22.76
N ILE A 10 -4.59 4.76 23.02
CA ILE A 10 -5.71 4.78 23.97
C ILE A 10 -5.21 5.18 25.36
N ASN A 11 -4.09 4.60 25.82
CA ASN A 11 -3.52 4.91 27.12
C ASN A 11 -3.08 6.37 27.21
N ALA A 12 -2.53 6.94 26.14
CA ALA A 12 -2.13 8.36 26.10
C ALA A 12 -3.35 9.28 26.21
N PHE A 13 -4.47 8.95 25.56
CA PHE A 13 -5.72 9.69 25.69
C PHE A 13 -6.30 9.60 27.09
N ASP A 14 -6.32 8.41 27.69
CA ASP A 14 -6.82 8.21 29.04
C ASP A 14 -6.01 9.01 30.05
N ALA A 15 -4.68 9.01 29.94
CA ALA A 15 -3.80 9.79 30.78
C ALA A 15 -4.07 11.29 30.66
N PHE A 16 -4.32 11.77 29.43
CA PHE A 16 -4.66 13.16 29.15
C PHE A 16 -5.99 13.56 29.81
N ASP A 17 -7.03 12.72 29.63
CA ASP A 17 -8.37 12.95 30.19
C ASP A 17 -8.37 12.95 31.72
N ALA A 18 -7.49 12.16 32.33
CA ALA A 18 -7.32 12.13 33.79
C ALA A 18 -6.54 13.33 34.35
N GLY A 19 -6.15 14.30 33.52
CA GLY A 19 -5.40 15.49 33.93
C GLY A 19 -3.89 15.26 34.03
N VAL A 20 -3.40 14.12 33.57
CA VAL A 20 -1.97 13.84 33.47
C VAL A 20 -1.38 14.55 32.26
N VAL A 21 -0.31 15.31 32.47
CA VAL A 21 0.36 16.03 31.38
C VAL A 21 1.26 15.06 30.61
N VAL A 22 0.92 14.83 29.33
CA VAL A 22 1.75 14.07 28.39
C VAL A 22 2.52 15.08 27.54
N LYS A 23 3.84 14.93 27.44
CA LYS A 23 4.67 15.83 26.65
C LYS A 23 4.26 15.75 25.16
N PRO A 24 4.22 16.88 24.44
CA PRO A 24 3.90 16.87 23.01
C PRO A 24 4.75 15.92 22.17
N SER A 25 6.04 15.81 22.48
CA SER A 25 6.94 14.88 21.78
C SER A 25 6.54 13.41 21.99
N GLU A 26 6.13 13.05 23.20
CA GLU A 26 5.67 11.69 23.52
C GLU A 26 4.34 11.39 22.81
N ARG A 27 3.44 12.38 22.75
CA ARG A 27 2.18 12.24 22.00
C ARG A 27 2.42 12.02 20.52
N VAL A 28 3.35 12.76 19.93
CA VAL A 28 3.69 12.60 18.51
C VAL A 28 4.21 11.19 18.23
N GLU A 29 5.10 10.65 19.09
CA GLU A 29 5.61 9.30 18.92
C GLU A 29 4.52 8.25 18.98
N VAL A 30 3.59 8.34 19.93
CA VAL A 30 2.47 7.42 20.07
C VAL A 30 1.56 7.48 18.84
N LEU A 31 1.27 8.69 18.35
CA LEU A 31 0.44 8.88 17.15
C LEU A 31 1.15 8.35 15.90
N PHE A 32 2.46 8.51 15.80
CA PHE A 32 3.23 7.98 14.69
C PHE A 32 3.25 6.44 14.68
N GLU A 33 3.32 5.82 15.85
CA GLU A 33 3.23 4.36 15.96
C GLU A 33 1.89 3.84 15.45
N GLU A 34 0.78 4.49 15.84
CA GLU A 34 -0.54 4.12 15.34
C GLU A 34 -0.66 4.37 13.85
N LEU A 35 -0.15 5.50 13.35
CA LEU A 35 -0.15 5.81 11.93
C LEU A 35 0.60 4.74 11.13
N ALA A 36 1.76 4.32 11.63
CA ALA A 36 2.55 3.26 10.99
C ALA A 36 1.80 1.92 10.96
N GLU A 37 1.13 1.57 12.06
CA GLU A 37 0.33 0.34 12.13
C GLU A 37 -0.84 0.37 11.14
N LEU A 38 -1.59 1.47 11.11
CA LEU A 38 -2.70 1.64 10.16
C LEU A 38 -2.23 1.63 8.72
N THR A 39 -1.11 2.28 8.44
CA THR A 39 -0.50 2.29 7.11
C THR A 39 -0.09 0.87 6.70
N GLY A 40 0.51 0.10 7.60
CA GLY A 40 0.85 -1.29 7.34
C GLY A 40 -0.38 -2.14 7.01
N GLN A 41 -1.47 -1.96 7.75
CA GLN A 41 -2.74 -2.65 7.48
C GLN A 41 -3.29 -2.25 6.12
N ARG A 42 -3.30 -0.96 5.81
CA ARG A 42 -3.77 -0.46 4.52
C ARG A 42 -2.95 -1.03 3.36
N ASN A 43 -1.64 -1.04 3.50
CA ASN A 43 -0.74 -1.60 2.48
C ASN A 43 -1.01 -3.09 2.25
N ALA A 44 -1.24 -3.85 3.32
CA ALA A 44 -1.56 -5.27 3.23
C ALA A 44 -2.89 -5.52 2.52
N ILE A 45 -3.91 -4.70 2.82
CA ILE A 45 -5.21 -4.76 2.15
C ILE A 45 -5.06 -4.44 0.66
N ASP A 46 -4.34 -3.37 0.32
CA ASP A 46 -4.09 -3.00 -1.07
C ASP A 46 -3.35 -4.12 -1.82
N GLY A 47 -2.38 -4.76 -1.17
CA GLY A 47 -1.67 -5.91 -1.75
C GLY A 47 -2.60 -7.08 -2.06
N ARG A 48 -3.54 -7.37 -1.16
CA ARG A 48 -4.54 -8.42 -1.41
C ARG A 48 -5.48 -8.04 -2.55
N MET A 49 -5.89 -6.77 -2.62
CA MET A 49 -6.72 -6.28 -3.73
C MET A 49 -6.00 -6.41 -5.06
N VAL A 50 -4.71 -6.11 -5.11
CA VAL A 50 -3.89 -6.31 -6.32
C VAL A 50 -3.92 -7.78 -6.76
N GLU A 51 -3.78 -8.72 -5.83
CA GLU A 51 -3.82 -10.16 -6.14
C GLU A 51 -5.17 -10.58 -6.72
N ILE A 52 -6.27 -10.07 -6.14
CA ILE A 52 -7.63 -10.35 -6.64
C ILE A 52 -7.81 -9.79 -8.05
N VAL A 53 -7.39 -8.55 -8.27
CA VAL A 53 -7.49 -7.90 -9.58
C VAL A 53 -6.62 -8.63 -10.62
N ALA A 54 -5.45 -9.10 -10.23
CA ALA A 54 -4.59 -9.91 -11.09
C ALA A 54 -5.28 -11.22 -11.51
N GLU A 55 -5.97 -11.87 -10.61
CA GLU A 55 -6.74 -13.09 -10.90
C GLU A 55 -7.88 -12.80 -11.88
N ILE A 56 -8.63 -11.73 -11.67
CA ILE A 56 -9.70 -11.30 -12.57
C ILE A 56 -9.17 -11.04 -13.97
N ASP A 57 -8.04 -10.33 -14.07
CA ASP A 57 -7.41 -9.99 -15.34
C ASP A 57 -6.88 -11.24 -16.07
N ARG A 58 -6.12 -12.05 -15.34
CA ARG A 58 -5.51 -13.28 -15.88
C ARG A 58 -6.54 -14.25 -16.42
N ASP A 59 -7.64 -14.43 -15.71
CA ASP A 59 -8.67 -15.42 -16.06
C ASP A 59 -9.76 -14.85 -16.97
N GLY A 60 -9.59 -13.61 -17.45
CA GLY A 60 -10.52 -12.97 -18.38
C GLY A 60 -11.90 -12.71 -17.81
N LEU A 61 -12.04 -12.58 -16.49
CA LEU A 61 -13.33 -12.46 -15.83
C LEU A 61 -13.94 -11.07 -15.93
N CYS A 62 -13.14 -10.06 -16.26
CA CYS A 62 -13.61 -8.68 -16.38
C CYS A 62 -14.78 -8.55 -17.38
N GLY A 63 -14.72 -9.25 -18.51
CA GLY A 63 -15.76 -9.22 -19.55
C GLY A 63 -17.12 -9.71 -19.06
N LEU A 64 -17.17 -10.58 -18.06
CA LEU A 64 -18.42 -11.10 -17.50
C LEU A 64 -19.19 -10.04 -16.69
N THR A 65 -18.54 -8.97 -16.29
CA THR A 65 -19.10 -7.95 -15.38
C THR A 65 -19.79 -6.81 -16.12
N GLY A 66 -19.57 -6.68 -17.42
CA GLY A 66 -20.01 -5.55 -18.23
C GLY A 66 -19.10 -4.32 -18.12
N ALA A 67 -18.05 -4.37 -17.33
CA ALA A 67 -17.07 -3.28 -17.24
C ALA A 67 -16.22 -3.21 -18.50
N ARG A 68 -15.88 -1.97 -18.93
CA ARG A 68 -15.09 -1.74 -20.15
C ARG A 68 -13.64 -2.16 -20.03
N SER A 69 -13.10 -2.11 -18.82
CA SER A 69 -11.69 -2.34 -18.54
C SER A 69 -11.49 -2.75 -17.10
N VAL A 70 -10.34 -3.31 -16.80
CA VAL A 70 -9.98 -3.66 -15.42
C VAL A 70 -9.95 -2.41 -14.52
N PRO A 71 -9.33 -1.28 -14.91
CA PRO A 71 -9.40 -0.07 -14.07
C PRO A 71 -10.84 0.41 -13.82
N ALA A 72 -11.70 0.37 -14.84
CA ALA A 72 -13.11 0.75 -14.68
C ALA A 72 -13.83 -0.16 -13.68
N LEU A 73 -13.56 -1.47 -13.73
CA LEU A 73 -14.09 -2.44 -12.78
C LEU A 73 -13.66 -2.12 -11.36
N VAL A 74 -12.37 -1.86 -11.16
CA VAL A 74 -11.81 -1.55 -9.84
C VAL A 74 -12.44 -0.28 -9.28
N ALA A 75 -12.53 0.80 -10.07
CA ALA A 75 -13.15 2.05 -9.64
C ALA A 75 -14.61 1.84 -9.23
N TRP A 76 -15.36 1.07 -10.02
CA TRP A 76 -16.76 0.78 -9.75
C TRP A 76 -16.95 -0.02 -8.45
N LYS A 77 -16.19 -1.08 -8.28
CA LYS A 77 -16.39 -2.00 -7.13
C LYS A 77 -15.81 -1.48 -5.84
N THR A 78 -14.76 -0.68 -5.87
CA THR A 78 -14.10 -0.19 -4.66
C THR A 78 -14.47 1.24 -4.28
N GLY A 79 -15.03 2.00 -5.23
CA GLY A 79 -15.33 3.41 -5.00
C GLY A 79 -14.10 4.31 -5.03
N CYS A 80 -12.93 3.79 -5.43
CA CYS A 80 -11.73 4.61 -5.51
C CYS A 80 -11.72 5.51 -6.75
N SER A 81 -10.84 6.49 -6.78
CA SER A 81 -10.67 7.37 -7.94
C SER A 81 -10.17 6.59 -9.15
N PRO A 82 -10.42 7.09 -10.38
CA PRO A 82 -9.82 6.50 -11.58
C PRO A 82 -8.30 6.39 -11.52
N ALA A 83 -7.62 7.34 -10.91
CA ALA A 83 -6.17 7.31 -10.73
C ALA A 83 -5.74 6.14 -9.84
N ASN A 84 -6.40 5.94 -8.70
CA ASN A 84 -6.12 4.81 -7.82
C ASN A 84 -6.45 3.48 -8.48
N ALA A 85 -7.57 3.40 -9.19
CA ALA A 85 -7.95 2.20 -9.94
C ALA A 85 -6.90 1.84 -10.99
N HIS A 86 -6.38 2.83 -11.69
CA HIS A 86 -5.31 2.64 -12.67
C HIS A 86 -4.04 2.11 -12.00
N THR A 87 -3.67 2.67 -10.86
CA THR A 87 -2.51 2.20 -10.10
C THR A 87 -2.65 0.73 -9.71
N ILE A 88 -3.77 0.34 -9.13
CA ILE A 88 -4.02 -1.06 -8.74
C ILE A 88 -3.98 -1.99 -9.95
N ALA A 89 -4.62 -1.60 -11.05
CA ALA A 89 -4.64 -2.39 -12.29
C ALA A 89 -3.23 -2.52 -12.89
N THR A 90 -2.43 -1.47 -12.86
CA THR A 90 -1.05 -1.48 -13.36
C THR A 90 -0.19 -2.47 -12.55
N ILE A 91 -0.27 -2.43 -11.23
CA ILE A 91 0.46 -3.37 -10.38
C ILE A 91 -0.02 -4.80 -10.67
N ALA A 92 -1.33 -5.00 -10.72
CA ALA A 92 -1.92 -6.31 -10.98
C ALA A 92 -1.44 -6.90 -12.32
N SER A 93 -1.35 -6.10 -13.37
CA SER A 93 -0.92 -6.54 -14.69
C SER A 93 0.54 -7.00 -14.72
N ARG A 94 1.34 -6.59 -13.75
CA ARG A 94 2.76 -6.93 -13.66
C ARG A 94 3.10 -7.74 -12.40
N LEU A 95 2.11 -8.37 -11.79
CA LEU A 95 2.30 -9.15 -10.56
C LEU A 95 3.36 -10.22 -10.72
N GLU A 96 3.37 -10.93 -11.84
CA GLU A 96 4.33 -12.01 -12.08
C GLU A 96 5.77 -11.51 -12.26
N GLU A 97 5.94 -10.27 -12.70
CA GLU A 97 7.24 -9.64 -12.86
C GLU A 97 7.76 -9.03 -11.55
N PHE A 98 6.87 -8.62 -10.66
CA PHE A 98 7.19 -7.94 -9.40
C PHE A 98 6.60 -8.62 -8.16
N PRO A 99 6.79 -9.95 -8.00
CA PRO A 99 6.19 -10.66 -6.87
C PRO A 99 6.71 -10.19 -5.51
N ARG A 100 7.97 -9.80 -5.40
CA ARG A 100 8.55 -9.31 -4.12
C ARG A 100 8.02 -7.94 -3.74
N CYS A 101 7.79 -7.06 -4.72
CA CYS A 101 7.17 -5.76 -4.47
C CYS A 101 5.75 -5.93 -3.93
N VAL A 102 4.95 -6.80 -4.54
CA VAL A 102 3.60 -7.09 -4.06
C VAL A 102 3.63 -7.79 -2.70
N GLN A 103 4.57 -8.71 -2.48
CA GLN A 103 4.75 -9.32 -1.16
C GLN A 103 5.08 -8.25 -0.10
N GLY A 104 5.88 -7.25 -0.44
CA GLY A 104 6.14 -6.11 0.43
C GLY A 104 4.87 -5.35 0.79
N MET A 105 3.93 -5.21 -0.14
CA MET A 105 2.60 -4.65 0.15
C MET A 105 1.85 -5.58 1.13
N ARG A 106 1.81 -6.87 0.86
CA ARG A 106 1.12 -7.87 1.70
C ARG A 106 1.65 -7.90 3.13
N GLU A 107 2.93 -7.67 3.30
CA GLU A 107 3.57 -7.59 4.61
C GLU A 107 3.46 -6.21 5.26
N GLY A 108 2.83 -5.25 4.59
CA GLY A 108 2.60 -3.92 5.12
C GLY A 108 3.75 -2.93 4.92
N ARG A 109 4.83 -3.35 4.28
CA ARG A 109 6.06 -2.53 4.16
C ARG A 109 6.02 -1.52 3.02
N LEU A 110 5.32 -1.84 1.93
CA LEU A 110 5.29 -1.02 0.72
C LEU A 110 3.86 -0.58 0.41
N SER A 111 3.71 0.70 0.03
CA SER A 111 2.42 1.24 -0.35
C SER A 111 2.08 0.96 -1.82
N ALA A 112 0.80 1.02 -2.14
CA ALA A 112 0.34 0.96 -3.53
C ALA A 112 0.96 2.07 -4.39
N ASP A 113 1.14 3.27 -3.82
CA ASP A 113 1.76 4.38 -4.54
C ASP A 113 3.22 4.08 -4.90
N GLN A 114 3.99 3.51 -3.98
CA GLN A 114 5.38 3.13 -4.23
C GLN A 114 5.47 2.02 -5.30
N VAL A 115 4.73 0.95 -5.13
CA VAL A 115 4.75 -0.19 -6.06
C VAL A 115 4.16 0.22 -7.42
N GLY A 116 3.17 1.11 -7.42
CA GLY A 116 2.59 1.65 -8.66
C GLY A 116 3.60 2.39 -9.52
N VAL A 117 4.47 3.18 -8.90
CA VAL A 117 5.55 3.89 -9.63
C VAL A 117 6.52 2.88 -10.25
N ILE A 118 6.89 1.85 -9.50
CA ILE A 118 7.76 0.78 -9.99
C ILE A 118 7.09 0.05 -11.16
N ALA A 119 5.86 -0.41 -10.97
CA ALA A 119 5.15 -1.18 -11.98
C ALA A 119 4.88 -0.40 -13.27
N ALA A 120 4.76 0.93 -13.19
CA ALA A 120 4.50 1.76 -14.35
C ALA A 120 5.70 1.84 -15.31
N ARG A 121 6.94 1.70 -14.82
CA ARG A 121 8.13 1.98 -15.65
C ARG A 121 9.30 1.04 -15.48
N ALA A 122 9.40 0.31 -14.38
CA ALA A 122 10.57 -0.53 -14.13
C ALA A 122 10.68 -1.68 -15.14
N GLY A 123 11.90 -2.00 -15.52
CA GLY A 123 12.17 -3.10 -16.44
C GLY A 123 11.96 -4.47 -15.81
N GLU A 124 11.71 -5.47 -16.64
CA GLU A 124 11.61 -6.85 -16.22
C GLU A 124 12.92 -7.30 -15.57
N GLY A 125 12.83 -8.09 -14.52
CA GLY A 125 14.01 -8.62 -13.80
C GLY A 125 14.52 -7.69 -12.69
N SER A 126 13.89 -6.53 -12.45
CA SER A 126 14.33 -5.55 -11.46
C SER A 126 13.55 -5.62 -10.13
N ASP A 127 12.73 -6.64 -9.93
CA ASP A 127 11.85 -6.76 -8.75
C ASP A 127 12.62 -6.69 -7.43
N GLU A 128 13.66 -7.49 -7.27
CA GLU A 128 14.44 -7.50 -6.03
C GLU A 128 15.07 -6.15 -5.74
N HIS A 129 15.64 -5.51 -6.76
CA HIS A 129 16.25 -4.20 -6.64
C HIS A 129 15.25 -3.15 -6.14
N TYR A 130 14.09 -3.08 -6.80
CA TYR A 130 13.08 -2.07 -6.42
C TYR A 130 12.35 -2.41 -5.13
N ALA A 131 12.16 -3.67 -4.79
CA ALA A 131 11.60 -4.05 -3.51
C ALA A 131 12.49 -3.58 -2.34
N GLN A 132 13.81 -3.68 -2.49
CA GLN A 132 14.76 -3.18 -1.50
C GLN A 132 14.80 -1.65 -1.47
N LEU A 133 14.85 -1.00 -2.63
CA LEU A 133 14.90 0.45 -2.71
C LEU A 133 13.64 1.09 -2.14
N ALA A 134 12.47 0.55 -2.45
CA ALA A 134 11.19 1.08 -1.98
C ALA A 134 11.04 1.06 -0.45
N ALA A 135 11.72 0.12 0.22
CA ALA A 135 11.69 0.05 1.68
C ALA A 135 12.25 1.30 2.36
N VAL A 136 13.10 2.05 1.65
CA VAL A 136 13.79 3.24 2.20
C VAL A 136 13.61 4.49 1.33
N ALA A 137 12.81 4.43 0.28
CA ALA A 137 12.63 5.53 -0.66
C ALA A 137 11.21 6.08 -0.63
N THR A 138 11.09 7.37 -0.85
CA THR A 138 9.79 8.02 -1.07
C THR A 138 9.29 7.76 -2.49
N VAL A 139 7.99 8.04 -2.74
CA VAL A 139 7.41 7.96 -4.09
C VAL A 139 8.20 8.82 -5.09
N ASN A 140 8.57 10.04 -4.71
CA ASN A 140 9.31 10.94 -5.60
C ASN A 140 10.72 10.41 -5.91
N GLN A 141 11.40 9.82 -4.93
CA GLN A 141 12.70 9.19 -5.14
C GLN A 141 12.58 7.98 -6.09
N LEU A 142 11.53 7.18 -5.93
CA LEU A 142 11.27 6.06 -6.84
C LEU A 142 10.97 6.52 -8.26
N ARG A 143 10.20 7.61 -8.44
CA ARG A 143 9.94 8.19 -9.76
C ARG A 143 11.23 8.58 -10.46
N THR A 144 12.17 9.13 -9.73
CA THR A 144 13.49 9.47 -10.28
C THR A 144 14.29 8.21 -10.63
N ALA A 145 14.31 7.23 -9.74
CA ALA A 145 15.08 6.00 -9.94
C ALA A 145 14.60 5.21 -11.16
N VAL A 146 13.29 5.06 -11.37
CA VAL A 146 12.75 4.27 -12.50
C VAL A 146 12.95 4.93 -13.86
N LYS A 147 13.31 6.22 -13.90
CA LYS A 147 13.65 6.92 -15.15
C LYS A 147 15.06 6.62 -15.65
N LEU A 148 15.91 6.16 -14.77
CA LEU A 148 17.28 5.83 -15.09
C LEU A 148 17.38 4.47 -15.77
#